data_063664d64c1906aa0f71bc2330c6297e
#
_entry.id   063664d64c1906aa0f71bc2330c6297e
#
_cell.length_a   1.000
_cell.length_b   1.000
_cell.length_c   1.000
_cell.angle_alpha   90.00
_cell.angle_beta   90.00
_cell.angle_gamma   90.00
#
_symmetry.space_group_name_H-M   'P 1'
#
loop_
_entity.id
_entity.type
_entity.pdbx_description
1 polymer ?
#
loop_
_entity_poly.entity_id
_entity_poly.type
_entity_poly.pdbx_seq_one_letter_code
_entity_poly.pdbx_strand_id
1 'polypeptide(L)'
;MQVVDRKNAEKRIMFYWSKGYSSSIKEGQDYEKLEKTIGILIIDYELKSLNRIPKYITKWNIREENYKKIILTDVLELYIIELPKFNKYCGKEKYAELDEWIKFIKNPEVIDMENTDKEVKKAKKVLEEISQDEYERYLTELRQKYIMDQKAIEDAGYDKRL
;
A
#
# COMPACT_ATOMS: atom_id res chain seq x y z
N MET A 1 -3.00 -17.76 7.81
CA MET A 1 -1.81 -17.52 6.97
C MET A 1 -2.32 -17.20 5.56
N GLN A 2 -2.34 -15.92 5.18
CA GLN A 2 -2.74 -15.56 3.82
C GLN A 2 -1.63 -15.99 2.86
N VAL A 3 -1.94 -16.86 1.91
CA VAL A 3 -1.11 -17.07 0.72
C VAL A 3 -1.33 -15.84 -0.16
N VAL A 4 -0.59 -14.77 0.12
CA VAL A 4 -0.58 -13.60 -0.74
C VAL A 4 0.13 -14.02 -2.03
N ASP A 5 -0.55 -13.90 -3.16
CA ASP A 5 0.10 -14.03 -4.46
C ASP A 5 1.19 -12.96 -4.55
N ARG A 6 2.44 -13.40 -4.34
CA ARG A 6 3.64 -12.55 -4.38
C ARG A 6 3.98 -12.08 -5.80
N LYS A 7 3.18 -12.48 -6.79
CA LYS A 7 3.37 -12.11 -8.19
C LYS A 7 2.62 -10.80 -8.50
N ASN A 8 3.24 -9.99 -9.33
CA ASN A 8 2.64 -8.79 -9.92
C ASN A 8 2.27 -7.66 -8.93
N ALA A 9 2.93 -7.55 -7.78
CA ALA A 9 2.67 -6.47 -6.82
C ALA A 9 2.79 -5.08 -7.46
N GLU A 10 3.78 -4.87 -8.33
CA GLU A 10 4.01 -3.63 -9.05
C GLU A 10 2.87 -3.31 -10.03
N LYS A 11 2.36 -4.33 -10.72
CA LYS A 11 1.20 -4.15 -11.62
C LYS A 11 -0.08 -3.87 -10.85
N ARG A 12 -0.25 -4.51 -9.70
CA ARG A 12 -1.43 -4.32 -8.83
C ARG A 12 -1.50 -2.90 -8.28
N ILE A 13 -0.43 -2.35 -7.74
CA ILE A 13 -0.44 -0.98 -7.24
C ILE A 13 -0.77 0.02 -8.37
N MET A 14 -0.23 -0.19 -9.57
CA MET A 14 -0.54 0.64 -10.74
C MET A 14 -2.01 0.54 -11.14
N PHE A 15 -2.57 -0.67 -11.13
CA PHE A 15 -3.98 -0.89 -11.43
C PHE A 15 -4.90 -0.15 -10.44
N TYR A 16 -4.68 -0.33 -9.13
CA TYR A 16 -5.51 0.33 -8.12
C TYR A 16 -5.32 1.85 -8.13
N TRP A 17 -4.10 2.32 -8.32
CA TRP A 17 -3.84 3.74 -8.48
C TRP A 17 -4.60 4.32 -9.67
N SER A 18 -4.52 3.70 -10.85
CA SER A 18 -5.19 4.19 -12.06
C SER A 18 -6.71 4.22 -11.92
N LYS A 19 -7.28 3.20 -11.25
CA LYS A 19 -8.70 3.15 -10.93
C LYS A 19 -9.10 4.29 -9.97
N GLY A 20 -8.33 4.53 -8.93
CA GLY A 20 -8.54 5.65 -8.00
C GLY A 20 -8.44 7.00 -8.70
N TYR A 21 -7.40 7.19 -9.52
CA TYR A 21 -7.19 8.42 -10.26
C TYR A 21 -8.32 8.68 -11.28
N SER A 22 -8.69 7.69 -12.07
CA SER A 22 -9.77 7.84 -13.05
C SER A 22 -11.14 8.09 -12.41
N SER A 23 -11.37 7.56 -11.20
CA SER A 23 -12.65 7.76 -10.48
C SER A 23 -12.77 9.14 -9.83
N SER A 24 -11.69 9.93 -9.77
CA SER A 24 -11.72 11.29 -9.20
C SER A 24 -12.39 12.31 -10.14
N ILE A 25 -12.68 11.95 -11.37
CA ILE A 25 -13.36 12.79 -12.36
C ILE A 25 -14.58 12.06 -12.94
N LYS A 26 -15.64 12.80 -13.22
CA LYS A 26 -16.83 12.29 -13.91
C LYS A 26 -16.77 12.62 -15.42
N GLU A 27 -17.50 11.84 -16.20
CA GLU A 27 -17.64 12.09 -17.65
C GLU A 27 -18.12 13.53 -17.91
N GLY A 28 -17.44 14.21 -18.84
CA GLY A 28 -17.74 15.60 -19.21
C GLY A 28 -17.16 16.67 -18.29
N GLN A 29 -16.40 16.30 -17.25
CA GLN A 29 -15.69 17.26 -16.41
C GLN A 29 -14.31 17.59 -16.99
N ASP A 30 -13.80 18.77 -16.62
CA ASP A 30 -12.47 19.24 -17.01
C ASP A 30 -11.35 18.43 -16.32
N TYR A 31 -10.28 18.12 -17.05
CA TYR A 31 -9.10 17.41 -16.50
C TYR A 31 -8.38 18.19 -15.38
N GLU A 32 -8.57 19.51 -15.29
CA GLU A 32 -8.05 20.32 -14.18
C GLU A 32 -8.59 19.87 -12.81
N LYS A 33 -9.73 19.18 -12.79
CA LYS A 33 -10.34 18.62 -11.58
C LYS A 33 -9.75 17.28 -11.14
N LEU A 34 -8.85 16.71 -11.91
CA LEU A 34 -8.16 15.48 -11.53
C LEU A 34 -7.27 15.72 -10.31
N GLU A 35 -7.55 15.01 -9.25
CA GLU A 35 -6.85 15.17 -7.98
C GLU A 35 -5.61 14.26 -7.90
N LYS A 36 -4.62 14.75 -7.17
CA LYS A 36 -3.44 13.95 -6.83
C LYS A 36 -3.88 12.67 -6.12
N THR A 37 -3.44 11.54 -6.66
CA THR A 37 -3.73 10.21 -6.11
C THR A 37 -2.45 9.57 -5.60
N ILE A 38 -2.47 9.18 -4.32
CA ILE A 38 -1.34 8.51 -3.65
C ILE A 38 -1.68 7.04 -3.50
N GLY A 39 -0.84 6.17 -4.07
CA GLY A 39 -0.93 4.72 -3.87
C GLY A 39 0.07 4.25 -2.83
N ILE A 40 -0.38 3.49 -1.83
CA ILE A 40 0.48 2.90 -0.80
C ILE A 40 0.33 1.38 -0.84
N LEU A 41 1.44 0.68 -1.08
CA LEU A 41 1.51 -0.78 -1.07
C LEU A 41 2.36 -1.23 0.13
N ILE A 42 1.74 -1.95 1.05
CA ILE A 42 2.43 -2.55 2.20
C ILE A 42 2.50 -4.07 1.97
N ILE A 43 3.70 -4.62 2.01
CA ILE A 43 3.94 -6.04 1.73
C ILE A 43 4.82 -6.67 2.81
N ASP A 44 4.56 -7.94 3.09
CA ASP A 44 5.27 -8.77 4.09
C ASP A 44 6.41 -9.61 3.49
N TYR A 45 6.83 -9.27 2.28
CA TYR A 45 7.93 -9.91 1.56
C TYR A 45 8.78 -8.88 0.83
N GLU A 46 9.96 -9.30 0.38
CA GLU A 46 10.86 -8.45 -0.42
C GLU A 46 10.62 -8.65 -1.92
N LEU A 47 10.51 -7.52 -2.65
CA LEU A 47 10.43 -7.53 -4.11
C LEU A 47 11.81 -7.75 -4.71
N LYS A 48 11.93 -8.71 -5.63
CA LYS A 48 13.19 -8.98 -6.34
C LYS A 48 13.71 -7.75 -7.09
N SER A 49 12.81 -6.94 -7.64
CA SER A 49 13.13 -5.69 -8.33
C SER A 49 13.75 -4.63 -7.42
N LEU A 50 13.47 -4.69 -6.11
CA LEU A 50 13.91 -3.72 -5.10
C LEU A 50 14.98 -4.25 -4.14
N ASN A 51 15.52 -5.45 -4.37
CA ASN A 51 16.48 -6.07 -3.46
C ASN A 51 17.77 -5.28 -3.28
N ARG A 52 18.17 -4.47 -4.27
CA ARG A 52 19.37 -3.63 -4.24
C ARG A 52 19.16 -2.29 -3.54
N ILE A 53 17.92 -1.94 -3.19
CA ILE A 53 17.60 -0.68 -2.54
C ILE A 53 17.66 -0.88 -1.02
N PRO A 54 18.62 -0.25 -0.31
CA PRO A 54 18.82 -0.42 1.13
C PRO A 54 17.84 0.45 1.94
N LYS A 55 16.54 0.31 1.65
CA LYS A 55 15.44 1.05 2.27
C LYS A 55 14.24 0.15 2.43
N TYR A 56 13.45 0.34 3.49
CA TYR A 56 12.18 -0.36 3.66
C TYR A 56 11.01 0.35 2.96
N ILE A 57 11.16 1.64 2.63
CA ILE A 57 10.18 2.44 1.89
C ILE A 57 10.82 3.00 0.63
N THR A 58 10.10 2.88 -0.49
CA THR A 58 10.49 3.50 -1.76
C THR A 58 9.35 4.39 -2.26
N LYS A 59 9.71 5.56 -2.79
CA LYS A 59 8.80 6.55 -3.36
C LYS A 59 8.99 6.62 -4.87
N TRP A 60 7.89 6.59 -5.61
CA TRP A 60 7.86 6.55 -7.05
C TRP A 60 6.99 7.65 -7.63
N ASN A 61 7.44 8.24 -8.73
CA ASN A 61 6.72 9.24 -9.53
C ASN A 61 7.18 9.16 -10.98
N ILE A 62 6.49 9.85 -11.87
CA ILE A 62 6.85 9.91 -13.30
C ILE A 62 7.89 11.00 -13.51
N ARG A 63 9.05 10.60 -14.03
CA ARG A 63 10.18 11.51 -14.31
C ARG A 63 10.69 11.33 -15.71
N GLU A 64 11.28 12.39 -16.26
CA GLU A 64 12.02 12.29 -17.50
C GLU A 64 13.24 11.37 -17.31
N GLU A 65 13.52 10.51 -18.29
CA GLU A 65 14.50 9.43 -18.17
C GLU A 65 15.93 9.95 -17.96
N ASN A 66 16.34 10.95 -18.73
CA ASN A 66 17.69 11.53 -18.71
C ASN A 66 17.81 12.71 -17.73
N TYR A 67 16.70 13.41 -17.49
CA TYR A 67 16.63 14.59 -16.61
C TYR A 67 15.79 14.28 -15.36
N LYS A 68 16.26 13.38 -14.52
CA LYS A 68 15.53 12.82 -13.36
C LYS A 68 15.02 13.84 -12.33
N LYS A 69 15.51 15.10 -12.39
CA LYS A 69 14.97 16.20 -11.58
C LYS A 69 13.64 16.73 -12.11
N ILE A 70 13.33 16.50 -13.39
CA ILE A 70 12.09 16.94 -14.03
C ILE A 70 11.02 15.89 -13.80
N ILE A 71 9.94 16.30 -13.12
CA ILE A 71 8.75 15.49 -12.87
C ILE A 71 7.72 15.89 -13.90
N LEU A 72 7.14 14.91 -14.61
CA LEU A 72 6.12 15.16 -15.64
C LEU A 72 4.86 15.78 -15.03
N THR A 73 4.43 15.25 -13.89
CA THR A 73 3.26 15.69 -13.14
C THR A 73 3.37 15.19 -11.70
N ASP A 74 2.75 15.88 -10.77
CA ASP A 74 2.71 15.52 -9.36
C ASP A 74 1.46 14.70 -8.96
N VAL A 75 0.59 14.42 -9.92
CA VAL A 75 -0.66 13.68 -9.66
C VAL A 75 -0.43 12.22 -9.27
N LEU A 76 0.71 11.64 -9.68
CA LEU A 76 1.09 10.27 -9.35
C LEU A 76 2.18 10.23 -8.29
N GLU A 77 1.86 9.59 -7.19
CA GLU A 77 2.82 9.30 -6.13
C GLU A 77 2.55 7.89 -5.60
N LEU A 78 3.54 6.99 -5.69
CA LEU A 78 3.41 5.63 -5.17
C LEU A 78 4.44 5.39 -4.09
N TYR A 79 4.03 4.66 -3.03
CA TYR A 79 4.90 4.19 -1.97
C TYR A 79 4.83 2.68 -1.89
N ILE A 80 5.98 2.03 -1.84
CA ILE A 80 6.09 0.60 -1.57
C ILE A 80 6.84 0.44 -0.26
N ILE A 81 6.21 -0.24 0.70
CA ILE A 81 6.72 -0.49 2.03
C ILE A 81 6.93 -2.00 2.18
N GLU A 82 8.18 -2.41 2.31
CA GLU A 82 8.60 -3.81 2.47
C GLU A 82 8.86 -4.10 3.95
N LEU A 83 7.89 -4.67 4.66
CA LEU A 83 7.97 -4.93 6.10
C LEU A 83 9.19 -5.76 6.54
N PRO A 84 9.68 -6.75 5.77
CA PRO A 84 10.90 -7.49 6.17
C PRO A 84 12.15 -6.60 6.25
N LYS A 85 12.23 -5.56 5.43
CA LYS A 85 13.37 -4.63 5.44
C LYS A 85 13.33 -3.63 6.59
N PHE A 86 12.17 -3.46 7.23
CA PHE A 86 11.96 -2.44 8.27
C PHE A 86 12.99 -2.55 9.41
N ASN A 87 13.16 -3.73 10.01
CA ASN A 87 14.06 -3.90 11.15
C ASN A 87 15.53 -3.56 10.83
N LYS A 88 15.92 -3.71 9.56
CA LYS A 88 17.30 -3.41 9.11
C LYS A 88 17.54 -1.94 8.80
N TYR A 89 16.50 -1.23 8.38
CA TYR A 89 16.63 0.12 7.83
C TYR A 89 15.79 1.19 8.57
N CYS A 90 14.99 0.82 9.59
CA CYS A 90 14.24 1.81 10.41
C CYS A 90 15.20 2.78 11.10
N GLY A 91 14.73 4.00 11.34
CA GLY A 91 15.51 5.06 11.97
C GLY A 91 16.61 5.69 11.10
N LYS A 92 16.84 5.16 9.90
CA LYS A 92 17.82 5.70 8.93
C LYS A 92 17.21 6.65 7.91
N GLU A 93 15.90 6.73 7.85
CA GLU A 93 15.11 7.55 6.93
C GLU A 93 14.49 8.75 7.67
N LYS A 94 14.05 9.75 6.91
CA LYS A 94 13.36 10.94 7.44
C LYS A 94 11.90 10.69 7.88
N TYR A 95 11.54 9.45 8.17
CA TYR A 95 10.15 9.03 8.39
C TYR A 95 9.91 8.46 9.80
N ALA A 96 10.45 9.11 10.85
CA ALA A 96 10.32 8.63 12.23
C ALA A 96 8.86 8.39 12.67
N GLU A 97 7.93 9.27 12.27
CA GLU A 97 6.50 9.11 12.55
C GLU A 97 5.93 7.87 11.84
N LEU A 98 6.38 7.60 10.60
CA LEU A 98 5.97 6.40 9.86
C LEU A 98 6.53 5.12 10.50
N ASP A 99 7.71 5.17 11.09
CA ASP A 99 8.29 4.01 11.79
C ASP A 99 7.37 3.48 12.89
N GLU A 100 6.69 4.36 13.62
CA GLU A 100 5.71 3.95 14.65
C GLU A 100 4.48 3.30 14.05
N TRP A 101 3.96 3.82 12.94
CA TRP A 101 2.88 3.18 12.20
C TRP A 101 3.26 1.80 11.66
N ILE A 102 4.48 1.65 11.16
CA ILE A 102 4.96 0.35 10.67
C ILE A 102 5.10 -0.66 11.83
N LYS A 103 5.60 -0.23 12.99
CA LYS A 103 5.63 -1.08 14.20
C LYS A 103 4.22 -1.53 14.59
N PHE A 104 3.27 -0.60 14.61
CA PHE A 104 1.86 -0.89 14.90
C PHE A 104 1.27 -1.90 13.91
N ILE A 105 1.46 -1.71 12.61
CA ILE A 105 0.96 -2.63 11.57
C ILE A 105 1.58 -4.03 11.69
N LYS A 106 2.87 -4.11 12.05
CA LYS A 106 3.57 -5.39 12.22
C LYS A 106 3.11 -6.14 13.46
N ASN A 107 2.99 -5.45 14.56
CA ASN A 107 2.56 -6.05 15.84
C ASN A 107 1.96 -4.98 16.76
N PRO A 108 0.63 -4.82 16.77
CA PRO A 108 -0.06 -3.85 17.62
C PRO A 108 0.18 -4.06 19.13
N GLU A 109 0.43 -5.31 19.55
CA GLU A 109 0.59 -5.68 20.97
C GLU A 109 1.84 -5.07 21.61
N VAL A 110 2.92 -4.88 20.82
CA VAL A 110 4.20 -4.37 21.34
C VAL A 110 4.29 -2.85 21.40
N ILE A 111 3.22 -2.14 21.05
CA ILE A 111 3.23 -0.67 21.05
C ILE A 111 3.19 -0.15 22.48
N ASP A 112 4.20 0.63 22.84
CA ASP A 112 4.28 1.35 24.11
C ASP A 112 3.33 2.56 24.10
N MET A 113 2.24 2.45 24.87
CA MET A 113 1.20 3.48 24.96
C MET A 113 1.68 4.77 25.63
N GLU A 114 2.80 4.79 26.33
CA GLU A 114 3.30 6.02 26.96
C GLU A 114 4.10 6.88 25.98
N ASN A 115 4.98 6.23 25.19
CA ASN A 115 5.98 6.90 24.35
C ASN A 115 5.66 6.92 22.85
N THR A 116 4.46 6.49 22.46
CA THR A 116 4.05 6.40 21.05
C THR A 116 3.28 7.66 20.61
N ASP A 117 3.28 7.94 19.30
CA ASP A 117 2.51 9.01 18.69
C ASP A 117 1.00 8.94 19.02
N LYS A 118 0.37 10.12 19.14
CA LYS A 118 -1.04 10.25 19.55
C LYS A 118 -2.00 9.54 18.58
N GLU A 119 -1.73 9.57 17.29
CA GLU A 119 -2.61 8.96 16.29
C GLU A 119 -2.48 7.43 16.29
N VAL A 120 -1.28 6.89 16.51
CA VAL A 120 -1.06 5.45 16.69
C VAL A 120 -1.75 4.95 17.98
N LYS A 121 -1.70 5.75 19.06
CA LYS A 121 -2.46 5.44 20.31
C LYS A 121 -3.96 5.35 20.06
N LYS A 122 -4.51 6.27 19.30
CA LYS A 122 -5.93 6.23 18.91
C LYS A 122 -6.26 4.97 18.09
N ALA A 123 -5.42 4.66 17.10
CA ALA A 123 -5.61 3.48 16.26
C ALA A 123 -5.57 2.18 17.09
N LYS A 124 -4.66 2.08 18.06
CA LYS A 124 -4.59 0.94 18.97
C LYS A 124 -5.86 0.81 19.83
N LYS A 125 -6.36 1.91 20.39
CA LYS A 125 -7.61 1.90 21.16
C LYS A 125 -8.79 1.43 20.34
N VAL A 126 -8.94 1.94 19.10
CA VAL A 126 -9.99 1.50 18.19
C VAL A 126 -9.88 0.01 17.88
N LEU A 127 -8.65 -0.50 17.68
CA LEU A 127 -8.43 -1.93 17.47
C LEU A 127 -8.82 -2.78 18.68
N GLU A 128 -8.55 -2.30 19.90
CA GLU A 128 -8.95 -2.96 21.15
C GLU A 128 -10.47 -2.93 21.40
N GLU A 129 -11.16 -1.88 20.91
CA GLU A 129 -12.61 -1.72 21.01
C GLU A 129 -13.40 -2.58 20.00
N ILE A 130 -12.76 -2.98 18.89
CA ILE A 130 -13.37 -3.87 17.89
C ILE A 130 -13.54 -5.25 18.54
N SER A 131 -14.80 -5.74 18.60
CA SER A 131 -15.05 -7.09 19.10
C SER A 131 -14.35 -8.14 18.24
N GLN A 132 -13.93 -9.25 18.86
CA GLN A 132 -13.30 -10.38 18.16
C GLN A 132 -14.15 -10.84 16.97
N ASP A 133 -15.48 -10.90 17.15
CA ASP A 133 -16.43 -11.30 16.10
C ASP A 133 -16.47 -10.31 14.92
N GLU A 134 -16.40 -9.00 15.18
CA GLU A 134 -16.37 -7.98 14.14
C GLU A 134 -15.07 -8.03 13.36
N TYR A 135 -13.95 -8.23 14.04
CA TYR A 135 -12.65 -8.39 13.42
C TYR A 135 -12.59 -9.66 12.54
N GLU A 136 -13.11 -10.79 13.01
CA GLU A 136 -13.18 -12.02 12.23
C GLU A 136 -14.12 -11.90 11.02
N ARG A 137 -15.25 -11.21 11.15
CA ARG A 137 -16.12 -10.88 10.00
C ARG A 137 -15.39 -10.02 8.98
N TYR A 138 -14.74 -8.95 9.41
CA TYR A 138 -13.95 -8.10 8.54
C TYR A 138 -12.86 -8.87 7.79
N LEU A 139 -12.10 -9.73 8.47
CA LEU A 139 -11.12 -10.60 7.84
C LEU A 139 -11.75 -11.58 6.83
N THR A 140 -12.95 -12.07 7.12
CA THR A 140 -13.70 -12.98 6.23
C THR A 140 -14.14 -12.24 4.96
N GLU A 141 -14.66 -11.03 5.08
CA GLU A 141 -15.03 -10.18 3.95
C GLU A 141 -13.81 -9.83 3.07
N LEU A 142 -12.68 -9.50 3.67
CA LEU A 142 -11.44 -9.26 2.95
C LEU A 142 -10.98 -10.51 2.17
N ARG A 143 -11.09 -11.69 2.76
CA ARG A 143 -10.77 -12.98 2.09
C ARG A 143 -11.69 -13.24 0.91
N GLN A 144 -13.00 -13.04 1.09
CA GLN A 144 -13.98 -13.22 0.01
C GLN A 144 -13.71 -12.24 -1.15
N LYS A 145 -13.46 -10.97 -0.84
CA LYS A 145 -13.11 -9.96 -1.84
C LYS A 145 -11.83 -10.35 -2.60
N TYR A 146 -10.82 -10.83 -1.88
CA TYR A 146 -9.59 -11.32 -2.50
C TYR A 146 -9.85 -12.49 -3.45
N ILE A 147 -10.67 -13.47 -3.05
CA ILE A 147 -11.02 -14.64 -3.89
C ILE A 147 -11.78 -14.19 -5.15
N MET A 148 -12.70 -13.23 -5.00
CA MET A 148 -13.43 -12.66 -6.14
C MET A 148 -12.49 -11.92 -7.10
N ASP A 149 -11.56 -11.13 -6.58
CA ASP A 149 -10.56 -10.45 -7.39
C ASP A 149 -9.65 -11.43 -8.14
N GLN A 150 -9.25 -12.54 -7.50
CA GLN A 150 -8.46 -13.61 -8.14
C GLN A 150 -9.24 -14.31 -9.26
N LYS A 151 -10.49 -14.67 -9.04
CA LYS A 151 -11.35 -15.27 -10.07
C LYS A 151 -11.55 -14.33 -11.26
N ALA A 152 -11.81 -13.05 -11.00
CA ALA A 152 -11.96 -12.06 -12.07
C ALA A 152 -10.67 -11.90 -12.91
N ILE A 153 -9.50 -12.05 -12.29
CA ILE A 153 -8.20 -12.01 -12.99
C ILE A 153 -7.99 -13.29 -13.81
N GLU A 154 -8.35 -14.46 -13.26
CA GLU A 154 -8.28 -15.74 -13.97
C GLU A 154 -9.23 -15.77 -15.17
N ASP A 155 -10.48 -15.35 -15.00
CA ASP A 155 -11.48 -15.30 -16.07
C ASP A 155 -11.06 -14.34 -17.18
N ALA A 156 -10.53 -13.16 -16.84
CA ALA A 156 -9.97 -12.22 -17.82
C ALA A 156 -8.70 -12.74 -18.51
N GLY A 157 -8.01 -13.69 -17.92
CA GLY A 157 -6.86 -14.38 -18.50
C GLY A 157 -7.22 -15.49 -19.48
N TYR A 158 -8.38 -16.12 -19.32
CA TYR A 158 -8.92 -17.14 -20.25
C TYR A 158 -9.47 -16.54 -21.54
N ASP A 159 -10.14 -15.39 -21.46
CA ASP A 159 -10.72 -14.70 -22.63
C ASP A 159 -9.66 -14.17 -23.65
N LYS A 160 -8.40 -14.09 -23.23
CA LYS A 160 -7.30 -13.67 -24.12
C LYS A 160 -6.59 -14.82 -24.85
N ARG A 161 -7.07 -16.06 -24.74
CA ARG A 161 -6.47 -17.25 -25.39
C ARG A 161 -7.38 -17.93 -26.41
N LEU A 162 -8.50 -17.30 -26.76
CA LEU A 162 -9.33 -17.62 -27.91
C LEU A 162 -9.21 -16.53 -28.97
#